data_c03c675c1738c26ff1f9c5e6177f0089
#
_entry.id   c03c675c1738c26ff1f9c5e6177f0089
#
_cell.length_a   1.000
_cell.length_b   1.000
_cell.length_c   1.000
_cell.angle_alpha   90.00
_cell.angle_beta   90.00
_cell.angle_gamma   90.00
#
_symmetry.space_group_name_H-M   'P 1'
#
loop_
_entity.id
_entity.type
_entity.pdbx_description
1 polymer ?
#
loop_
_entity_poly.entity_id
_entity_poly.type
_entity_poly.pdbx_seq_one_letter_code
_entity_poly.pdbx_strand_id
1 'polypeptide(L)'
;MDNTKIRLSYGKLANQHGVDEYAYLEEINTGGTLNYTLDGTSKLQYAYPSDPKTSYLTWETIATWNIGLDMSFLNSRLNFTGDYFIRDTEGMLAKSYVLPSVFGAKEPKENCADLRTKGWELSLNWNDSFALMGKRFNYTVSASLGDNKTVITKYNNPEKLLTDYYEGMVLGEIWGYRIDGLFASDEEATEYTSKINQDFVNARILSDKVEPYYRAGDLKFRDLDNNNVINKGDDTVYDPGDREIIGNETPRYNYSFRLGADWNGFDLGIFFQGVGKRDWYPSHLSTGFWGPYARAFTSFIPENFMDQCWSEENPGGYLPRFRGYQTFADSQLGVNNDRYLQDASYIRLKNLSLIHISEPTRQA
;
A
#
# COMPACT_ATOMS: atom_id res chain seq x y z
N MET A 1 13.02 -33.62 -22.60
CA MET A 1 11.72 -33.23 -22.04
C MET A 1 11.00 -34.50 -21.68
N ASP A 2 10.69 -34.69 -20.38
CA ASP A 2 10.19 -35.97 -19.89
C ASP A 2 8.66 -35.98 -19.81
N ASN A 3 8.08 -34.85 -19.46
CA ASN A 3 6.64 -34.63 -19.37
C ASN A 3 6.26 -33.18 -19.66
N THR A 4 5.08 -32.99 -20.27
CA THR A 4 4.47 -31.69 -20.48
C THR A 4 2.98 -31.80 -20.28
N LYS A 5 2.41 -30.91 -19.47
CA LYS A 5 0.99 -30.85 -19.18
C LYS A 5 0.49 -29.44 -19.30
N ILE A 6 -0.55 -29.21 -20.07
CA ILE A 6 -1.28 -27.97 -20.14
C ILE A 6 -2.52 -28.09 -19.24
N ARG A 7 -2.77 -27.08 -18.44
CA ARG A 7 -3.93 -26.97 -17.56
C ARG A 7 -4.78 -25.80 -18.00
N LEU A 8 -6.09 -25.99 -18.06
CA LEU A 8 -7.06 -24.94 -18.27
C LEU A 8 -8.14 -25.10 -17.21
N SER A 9 -8.45 -24.07 -16.48
CA SER A 9 -9.51 -24.09 -15.48
C SER A 9 -10.32 -22.82 -15.48
N TYR A 10 -11.60 -22.97 -15.16
CA TYR A 10 -12.53 -21.90 -14.88
C TYR A 10 -13.31 -22.23 -13.62
N GLY A 11 -13.45 -21.25 -12.74
CA GLY A 11 -14.23 -21.40 -11.53
C GLY A 11 -14.95 -20.09 -11.18
N LYS A 12 -16.17 -20.21 -10.66
CA LYS A 12 -16.93 -19.08 -10.11
C LYS A 12 -17.31 -19.38 -8.67
N LEU A 13 -16.99 -18.46 -7.77
CA LEU A 13 -17.28 -18.54 -6.35
C LEU A 13 -18.16 -17.36 -5.97
N ALA A 14 -18.97 -17.54 -4.95
CA ALA A 14 -19.75 -16.47 -4.33
C ALA A 14 -19.19 -16.20 -2.92
N ASN A 15 -19.16 -14.95 -2.53
CA ASN A 15 -18.65 -14.50 -1.24
C ASN A 15 -19.64 -13.53 -0.61
N GLN A 16 -19.90 -13.69 0.68
CA GLN A 16 -20.72 -12.76 1.49
C GLN A 16 -19.94 -12.26 2.72
N HIS A 17 -18.64 -12.44 2.75
CA HIS A 17 -17.81 -11.99 3.86
C HIS A 17 -17.84 -10.46 4.00
N GLY A 18 -17.94 -9.96 5.23
CA GLY A 18 -17.99 -8.51 5.49
C GLY A 18 -19.39 -7.90 5.40
N VAL A 19 -20.42 -8.72 5.25
CA VAL A 19 -21.82 -8.32 5.41
C VAL A 19 -22.30 -8.74 6.79
N ASP A 20 -22.78 -7.79 7.58
CA ASP A 20 -23.36 -8.09 8.89
C ASP A 20 -24.65 -8.89 8.72
N GLU A 21 -24.99 -9.72 9.70
CA GLU A 21 -26.28 -10.40 9.75
C GLU A 21 -27.39 -9.35 9.74
N TYR A 22 -28.42 -9.59 8.93
CA TYR A 22 -29.57 -8.67 8.76
C TYR A 22 -29.20 -7.26 8.27
N ALA A 23 -28.09 -7.11 7.52
CA ALA A 23 -27.60 -5.84 7.01
C ALA A 23 -28.63 -5.05 6.16
N TYR A 24 -29.69 -5.71 5.70
CA TYR A 24 -30.79 -5.14 4.91
C TYR A 24 -31.96 -4.61 5.76
N LEU A 25 -31.97 -4.89 7.06
CA LEU A 25 -33.04 -4.45 7.96
C LEU A 25 -32.73 -3.06 8.54
N GLU A 26 -33.68 -2.17 8.44
CA GLU A 26 -33.65 -0.91 9.18
C GLU A 26 -34.02 -1.15 10.64
N GLU A 27 -33.27 -0.59 11.53
CA GLU A 27 -33.44 -0.74 12.97
C GLU A 27 -33.65 0.64 13.63
N ILE A 28 -34.34 0.64 14.75
CA ILE A 28 -34.41 1.80 15.62
C ILE A 28 -33.38 1.60 16.75
N ASN A 29 -32.34 2.42 16.71
CA ASN A 29 -31.34 2.44 17.76
C ASN A 29 -31.90 3.12 19.01
N THR A 30 -31.73 2.48 20.16
CA THR A 30 -32.13 2.99 21.47
C THR A 30 -30.92 3.07 22.39
N GLY A 31 -31.03 3.83 23.47
CA GLY A 31 -29.98 3.90 24.49
C GLY A 31 -29.04 5.12 24.38
N GLY A 32 -29.23 5.99 23.40
CA GLY A 32 -28.61 7.32 23.43
C GLY A 32 -29.22 8.16 24.54
N THR A 33 -28.41 8.94 25.26
CA THR A 33 -28.88 9.87 26.27
C THR A 33 -28.57 11.31 25.86
N LEU A 34 -29.54 12.20 26.04
CA LEU A 34 -29.33 13.64 25.84
C LEU A 34 -28.28 14.18 26.84
N ASN A 35 -27.51 15.18 26.41
CA ASN A 35 -26.47 15.77 27.24
C ASN A 35 -27.01 16.79 28.29
N TYR A 36 -28.31 16.87 28.43
CA TYR A 36 -28.93 17.72 29.46
C TYR A 36 -29.98 16.95 30.26
N THR A 37 -30.31 17.43 31.45
CA THR A 37 -31.31 16.87 32.35
C THR A 37 -32.50 17.82 32.41
N LEU A 38 -33.73 17.29 32.30
CA LEU A 38 -34.95 18.08 32.43
C LEU A 38 -35.31 18.36 33.90
N ASP A 39 -34.95 17.45 34.80
CA ASP A 39 -35.24 17.48 36.23
C ASP A 39 -34.00 17.72 37.10
N GLY A 40 -32.87 18.05 36.48
CA GLY A 40 -31.58 18.23 37.16
C GLY A 40 -30.84 16.93 37.52
N THR A 41 -31.46 15.75 37.34
CA THR A 41 -30.85 14.46 37.71
C THR A 41 -30.89 13.42 36.62
N SER A 42 -31.99 13.31 35.89
CA SER A 42 -32.19 12.23 34.91
C SER A 42 -31.93 12.70 33.49
N LYS A 43 -31.05 12.00 32.75
CA LYS A 43 -30.85 12.22 31.33
C LYS A 43 -31.89 11.43 30.56
N LEU A 44 -32.59 12.09 29.63
CA LEU A 44 -33.58 11.44 28.79
C LEU A 44 -32.86 10.53 27.77
N GLN A 45 -33.44 9.36 27.58
CA GLN A 45 -33.07 8.47 26.50
C GLN A 45 -33.79 8.88 25.21
N TYR A 46 -33.14 8.72 24.09
CA TYR A 46 -33.73 8.93 22.78
C TYR A 46 -33.55 7.71 21.88
N ALA A 47 -34.42 7.60 20.90
CA ALA A 47 -34.34 6.62 19.85
C ALA A 47 -34.15 7.34 18.51
N TYR A 48 -33.40 6.71 17.61
CA TYR A 48 -33.16 7.25 16.26
C TYR A 48 -33.08 6.10 15.25
N PRO A 49 -33.47 6.31 13.98
CA PRO A 49 -33.35 5.31 12.95
C PRO A 49 -31.87 4.98 12.69
N SER A 50 -31.59 3.74 12.31
CA SER A 50 -30.25 3.36 11.80
C SER A 50 -29.92 4.15 10.53
N ASP A 51 -28.64 4.14 10.12
CA ASP A 51 -28.26 4.62 8.80
C ASP A 51 -29.07 3.88 7.73
N PRO A 52 -29.34 4.53 6.59
CA PRO A 52 -30.08 3.90 5.49
C PRO A 52 -29.48 2.57 5.08
N LYS A 53 -30.32 1.59 4.87
CA LYS A 53 -29.93 0.25 4.40
C LYS A 53 -30.42 0.03 2.98
N THR A 54 -29.66 -0.72 2.18
CA THR A 54 -30.18 -1.16 0.88
C THR A 54 -30.88 -2.50 1.02
N SER A 55 -32.02 -2.64 0.37
CA SER A 55 -32.77 -3.91 0.32
C SER A 55 -32.26 -4.89 -0.74
N TYR A 56 -31.34 -4.44 -1.60
CA TYR A 56 -30.87 -5.18 -2.78
C TYR A 56 -29.43 -5.66 -2.64
N LEU A 57 -29.07 -6.20 -1.46
CA LEU A 57 -27.75 -6.82 -1.26
C LEU A 57 -27.72 -8.20 -1.91
N THR A 58 -26.67 -8.41 -2.71
CA THR A 58 -26.37 -9.71 -3.34
C THR A 58 -24.99 -10.19 -2.97
N TRP A 59 -24.70 -11.44 -3.34
CA TRP A 59 -23.38 -12.03 -3.17
C TRP A 59 -22.38 -11.36 -4.11
N GLU A 60 -21.21 -11.07 -3.58
CA GLU A 60 -20.03 -10.80 -4.39
C GLU A 60 -19.63 -12.07 -5.14
N THR A 61 -19.29 -11.98 -6.40
CA THR A 61 -18.90 -13.13 -7.22
C THR A 61 -17.48 -12.98 -7.73
N ILE A 62 -16.71 -14.08 -7.67
CA ILE A 62 -15.33 -14.14 -8.11
C ILE A 62 -15.22 -15.21 -9.19
N ALA A 63 -15.03 -14.78 -10.44
CA ALA A 63 -14.79 -15.66 -11.58
C ALA A 63 -13.31 -15.66 -11.92
N THR A 64 -12.71 -16.85 -12.01
CA THR A 64 -11.27 -16.99 -12.32
C THR A 64 -11.08 -17.91 -13.51
N TRP A 65 -10.37 -17.41 -14.52
CA TRP A 65 -9.76 -18.18 -15.60
C TRP A 65 -8.29 -18.40 -15.30
N ASN A 66 -7.80 -19.62 -15.46
CA ASN A 66 -6.38 -19.95 -15.32
C ASN A 66 -5.93 -20.84 -16.47
N ILE A 67 -4.76 -20.53 -17.04
CA ILE A 67 -4.02 -21.38 -17.95
C ILE A 67 -2.66 -21.68 -17.33
N GLY A 68 -2.33 -22.96 -17.21
CA GLY A 68 -1.08 -23.41 -16.60
C GLY A 68 -0.31 -24.36 -17.51
N LEU A 69 1.00 -24.36 -17.35
CA LEU A 69 1.95 -25.21 -18.06
C LEU A 69 2.89 -25.85 -17.05
N ASP A 70 2.90 -27.19 -17.00
CA ASP A 70 3.85 -27.95 -16.21
C ASP A 70 4.80 -28.69 -17.16
N MET A 71 6.10 -28.59 -16.91
CA MET A 71 7.14 -29.25 -17.67
C MET A 71 8.17 -29.93 -16.78
N SER A 72 8.61 -31.11 -17.14
CA SER A 72 9.68 -31.84 -16.48
C SER A 72 10.79 -32.17 -17.45
N PHE A 73 12.03 -32.04 -17.00
CA PHE A 73 13.22 -32.24 -17.78
C PHE A 73 14.26 -33.05 -16.99
N LEU A 74 15.18 -33.69 -17.70
CA LEU A 74 16.36 -34.38 -17.16
C LEU A 74 15.99 -35.48 -16.13
N ASN A 75 15.09 -36.38 -16.53
CA ASN A 75 14.53 -37.44 -15.67
C ASN A 75 13.88 -36.82 -14.40
N SER A 76 13.05 -35.80 -14.61
CA SER A 76 12.30 -35.06 -13.56
C SER A 76 13.16 -34.37 -12.51
N ARG A 77 14.46 -34.14 -12.79
CA ARG A 77 15.30 -33.32 -11.88
C ARG A 77 14.93 -31.88 -11.94
N LEU A 78 14.60 -31.35 -13.13
CA LEU A 78 14.14 -29.97 -13.30
C LEU A 78 12.65 -29.97 -13.60
N ASN A 79 11.88 -29.32 -12.75
CA ASN A 79 10.44 -29.12 -12.90
C ASN A 79 10.13 -27.63 -13.00
N PHE A 80 9.35 -27.26 -13.98
CA PHE A 80 8.87 -25.90 -14.21
C PHE A 80 7.34 -25.91 -14.18
N THR A 81 6.75 -24.93 -13.48
CA THR A 81 5.33 -24.65 -13.50
C THR A 81 5.14 -23.17 -13.80
N GLY A 82 4.29 -22.86 -14.76
CA GLY A 82 3.90 -21.49 -15.08
C GLY A 82 2.38 -21.39 -15.16
N ASP A 83 1.81 -20.39 -14.52
CA ASP A 83 0.38 -20.10 -14.51
C ASP A 83 0.14 -18.65 -14.91
N TYR A 84 -0.91 -18.42 -15.70
CA TYR A 84 -1.46 -17.11 -15.99
C TYR A 84 -2.94 -17.10 -15.66
N PHE A 85 -3.40 -16.10 -14.93
CA PHE A 85 -4.79 -16.03 -14.52
C PHE A 85 -5.41 -14.64 -14.74
N ILE A 86 -6.72 -14.65 -14.95
CA ILE A 86 -7.58 -13.48 -14.93
C ILE A 86 -8.67 -13.76 -13.91
N ARG A 87 -8.83 -12.86 -12.96
CA ARG A 87 -9.85 -12.94 -11.92
C ARG A 87 -10.72 -11.70 -12.00
N ASP A 88 -12.00 -11.90 -12.24
CA ASP A 88 -13.02 -10.87 -12.18
C ASP A 88 -13.78 -10.99 -10.86
N THR A 89 -13.78 -9.94 -10.06
CA THR A 89 -14.58 -9.82 -8.85
C THR A 89 -15.68 -8.81 -9.13
N GLU A 90 -16.93 -9.26 -9.10
CA GLU A 90 -18.11 -8.47 -9.48
C GLU A 90 -19.05 -8.34 -8.30
N GLY A 91 -19.72 -7.19 -8.22
CA GLY A 91 -20.70 -6.92 -7.21
C GLY A 91 -20.13 -6.77 -5.80
N MET A 92 -18.92 -6.23 -5.67
CA MET A 92 -18.35 -5.91 -4.37
C MET A 92 -19.17 -4.83 -3.67
N LEU A 93 -19.27 -4.95 -2.35
CA LEU A 93 -19.94 -3.96 -1.52
C LEU A 93 -19.07 -2.72 -1.37
N ALA A 94 -19.56 -1.61 -1.89
CA ALA A 94 -18.95 -0.30 -1.76
C ALA A 94 -20.01 0.73 -1.36
N LYS A 95 -19.57 1.94 -1.02
CA LYS A 95 -20.48 3.08 -0.82
C LYS A 95 -21.24 3.34 -2.12
N SER A 96 -22.55 3.55 -2.02
CA SER A 96 -23.39 3.73 -3.22
C SER A 96 -23.24 5.15 -3.79
N TYR A 97 -23.96 6.10 -3.26
CA TYR A 97 -23.94 7.50 -3.68
C TYR A 97 -23.52 8.39 -2.53
N VAL A 98 -22.75 9.44 -2.83
CA VAL A 98 -22.47 10.49 -1.85
C VAL A 98 -23.80 11.19 -1.51
N LEU A 99 -24.24 11.05 -0.27
CA LEU A 99 -25.43 11.74 0.22
C LEU A 99 -25.06 13.20 0.55
N PRO A 100 -25.94 14.16 0.25
CA PRO A 100 -25.73 15.52 0.71
C PRO A 100 -25.55 15.58 2.22
N SER A 101 -24.63 16.41 2.70
CA SER A 101 -24.31 16.53 4.14
C SER A 101 -25.53 16.87 5.02
N VAL A 102 -26.54 17.52 4.44
CA VAL A 102 -27.82 17.83 5.12
C VAL A 102 -28.67 16.61 5.41
N PHE A 103 -28.38 15.46 4.78
CA PHE A 103 -29.11 14.21 5.02
C PHE A 103 -28.83 13.65 6.42
N GLY A 104 -27.64 13.91 6.96
CA GLY A 104 -27.29 13.57 8.35
C GLY A 104 -27.09 12.09 8.66
N ALA A 105 -26.95 11.23 7.64
CA ALA A 105 -26.69 9.80 7.79
C ALA A 105 -25.59 9.36 6.83
N LYS A 106 -25.01 8.19 7.09
CA LYS A 106 -23.98 7.60 6.23
C LYS A 106 -24.59 6.98 4.98
N GLU A 107 -23.80 6.96 3.92
CA GLU A 107 -24.20 6.32 2.66
C GLU A 107 -24.43 4.82 2.86
N PRO A 108 -25.50 4.24 2.29
CA PRO A 108 -25.69 2.79 2.29
C PRO A 108 -24.60 2.11 1.44
N LYS A 109 -24.31 0.86 1.77
CA LYS A 109 -23.46 0.01 0.93
C LYS A 109 -24.32 -0.70 -0.12
N GLU A 110 -23.81 -0.78 -1.33
CA GLU A 110 -24.44 -1.50 -2.46
C GLU A 110 -23.39 -2.33 -3.21
N ASN A 111 -23.87 -3.30 -4.01
CA ASN A 111 -23.02 -4.10 -4.88
C ASN A 111 -22.65 -3.30 -6.15
N CYS A 112 -21.81 -2.29 -6.01
CA CYS A 112 -21.56 -1.30 -7.06
C CYS A 112 -20.10 -1.21 -7.52
N ALA A 113 -19.20 -2.05 -7.00
CA ALA A 113 -17.80 -2.06 -7.37
C ALA A 113 -17.36 -3.39 -7.99
N ASP A 114 -16.55 -3.32 -9.05
CA ASP A 114 -15.98 -4.47 -9.73
C ASP A 114 -14.47 -4.30 -9.90
N LEU A 115 -13.74 -5.40 -9.82
CA LEU A 115 -12.28 -5.45 -9.98
C LEU A 115 -11.88 -6.50 -11.00
N ARG A 116 -10.81 -6.24 -11.75
CA ARG A 116 -10.13 -7.23 -12.57
C ARG A 116 -8.67 -7.36 -12.17
N THR A 117 -8.29 -8.55 -11.75
CA THR A 117 -6.90 -8.91 -11.47
C THR A 117 -6.36 -9.78 -12.58
N LYS A 118 -5.21 -9.39 -13.15
CA LYS A 118 -4.42 -10.22 -14.07
C LYS A 118 -3.10 -10.50 -13.41
N GLY A 119 -2.67 -11.76 -13.45
CA GLY A 119 -1.42 -12.16 -12.84
C GLY A 119 -0.81 -13.38 -13.49
N TRP A 120 0.44 -13.61 -13.15
CA TRP A 120 1.20 -14.79 -13.56
C TRP A 120 2.06 -15.26 -12.38
N GLU A 121 2.31 -16.56 -12.36
CA GLU A 121 3.13 -17.23 -11.36
C GLU A 121 4.07 -18.23 -12.05
N LEU A 122 5.32 -18.22 -11.67
CA LEU A 122 6.35 -19.11 -12.15
C LEU A 122 6.98 -19.85 -10.98
N SER A 123 7.23 -21.13 -11.14
CA SER A 123 7.92 -21.96 -10.16
C SER A 123 8.94 -22.85 -10.86
N LEU A 124 10.13 -22.93 -10.31
CA LEU A 124 11.21 -23.78 -10.76
C LEU A 124 11.68 -24.61 -9.59
N ASN A 125 11.81 -25.92 -9.82
CA ASN A 125 12.31 -26.86 -8.81
C ASN A 125 13.37 -27.76 -9.42
N TRP A 126 14.55 -27.78 -8.82
CA TRP A 126 15.65 -28.66 -9.15
C TRP A 126 15.92 -29.62 -7.99
N ASN A 127 15.94 -30.93 -8.28
CA ASN A 127 16.28 -31.97 -7.33
C ASN A 127 17.34 -32.87 -7.95
N ASP A 128 18.44 -33.06 -7.26
CA ASP A 128 19.48 -33.99 -7.74
C ASP A 128 20.25 -34.60 -6.56
N SER A 129 21.07 -35.59 -6.89
CA SER A 129 21.92 -36.22 -5.88
C SER A 129 23.21 -36.76 -6.51
N PHE A 130 24.26 -36.76 -5.71
CA PHE A 130 25.55 -37.33 -6.08
C PHE A 130 26.21 -38.01 -4.86
N ALA A 131 27.25 -38.81 -5.12
CA ALA A 131 28.02 -39.42 -4.05
C ALA A 131 29.07 -38.43 -3.50
N LEU A 132 29.03 -38.12 -2.23
CA LEU A 132 29.99 -37.30 -1.51
C LEU A 132 30.61 -38.12 -0.39
N MET A 133 31.94 -38.34 -0.44
CA MET A 133 32.66 -39.14 0.54
C MET A 133 32.06 -40.55 0.75
N GLY A 134 31.62 -41.19 -0.36
CA GLY A 134 31.01 -42.53 -0.31
C GLY A 134 29.56 -42.60 0.20
N LYS A 135 28.95 -41.46 0.55
CA LYS A 135 27.53 -41.36 0.96
C LYS A 135 26.75 -40.47 0.00
N ARG A 136 25.46 -40.71 -0.09
CA ARG A 136 24.57 -39.95 -0.96
C ARG A 136 24.35 -38.56 -0.39
N PHE A 137 24.61 -37.53 -1.19
CA PHE A 137 24.26 -36.13 -0.93
C PHE A 137 23.06 -35.81 -1.82
N ASN A 138 21.93 -35.46 -1.24
CA ASN A 138 20.77 -34.97 -1.97
C ASN A 138 20.66 -33.46 -1.79
N TYR A 139 20.22 -32.76 -2.83
CA TYR A 139 19.96 -31.33 -2.72
C TYR A 139 18.75 -30.90 -3.57
N THR A 140 18.09 -29.87 -3.09
CA THR A 140 16.93 -29.26 -3.73
C THR A 140 17.16 -27.76 -3.84
N VAL A 141 16.87 -27.20 -5.00
CA VAL A 141 16.83 -25.76 -5.22
C VAL A 141 15.47 -25.41 -5.79
N SER A 142 14.70 -24.58 -5.11
CA SER A 142 13.40 -24.14 -5.60
C SER A 142 13.35 -22.61 -5.64
N ALA A 143 12.76 -22.06 -6.68
CA ALA A 143 12.50 -20.63 -6.81
C ALA A 143 11.06 -20.42 -7.30
N SER A 144 10.43 -19.39 -6.79
CA SER A 144 9.13 -18.93 -7.31
C SER A 144 9.17 -17.41 -7.53
N LEU A 145 8.44 -16.96 -8.53
CA LEU A 145 8.25 -15.55 -8.87
C LEU A 145 6.82 -15.38 -9.38
N GLY A 146 6.12 -14.41 -8.84
CA GLY A 146 4.77 -14.09 -9.29
C GLY A 146 4.51 -12.60 -9.23
N ASP A 147 3.62 -12.14 -10.11
CA ASP A 147 3.19 -10.77 -10.16
C ASP A 147 1.72 -10.67 -10.55
N ASN A 148 1.03 -9.66 -10.00
CA ASN A 148 -0.34 -9.36 -10.40
C ASN A 148 -0.62 -7.87 -10.38
N LYS A 149 -1.60 -7.48 -11.20
CA LYS A 149 -2.12 -6.12 -11.27
C LYS A 149 -3.63 -6.15 -11.19
N THR A 150 -4.18 -5.40 -10.25
CA THR A 150 -5.63 -5.25 -10.07
C THR A 150 -6.06 -3.87 -10.53
N VAL A 151 -7.09 -3.84 -11.38
CA VAL A 151 -7.69 -2.60 -11.91
C VAL A 151 -9.15 -2.58 -11.49
N ILE A 152 -9.61 -1.43 -11.05
CA ILE A 152 -11.02 -1.16 -10.76
C ILE A 152 -11.75 -1.00 -12.10
N THR A 153 -12.69 -1.88 -12.40
CA THR A 153 -13.44 -1.89 -13.66
C THR A 153 -14.78 -1.21 -13.56
N LYS A 154 -15.29 -1.05 -12.34
CA LYS A 154 -16.50 -0.31 -12.05
C LYS A 154 -16.45 0.25 -10.63
N TYR A 155 -16.80 1.50 -10.48
CA TYR A 155 -16.96 2.17 -9.19
C TYR A 155 -17.82 3.41 -9.35
N ASN A 156 -18.56 3.77 -8.29
CA ASN A 156 -19.46 4.92 -8.35
C ASN A 156 -18.73 6.23 -7.99
N ASN A 157 -17.87 6.67 -8.88
CA ASN A 157 -17.16 7.94 -8.82
C ASN A 157 -17.05 8.50 -10.25
N PRO A 158 -18.15 9.06 -10.81
CA PRO A 158 -18.17 9.50 -12.21
C PRO A 158 -17.20 10.64 -12.52
N GLU A 159 -16.96 11.53 -11.55
CA GLU A 159 -16.00 12.64 -11.67
C GLU A 159 -14.55 12.17 -11.51
N LYS A 160 -14.32 10.91 -11.15
CA LYS A 160 -13.01 10.33 -10.84
C LYS A 160 -12.21 11.17 -9.85
N LEU A 161 -12.85 11.54 -8.75
CA LEU A 161 -12.22 12.22 -7.64
C LEU A 161 -11.07 11.37 -7.08
N LEU A 162 -9.92 11.97 -6.85
CA LEU A 162 -8.72 11.29 -6.32
C LEU A 162 -8.79 10.99 -4.83
N THR A 163 -9.82 11.49 -4.14
CA THR A 163 -10.10 11.19 -2.73
C THR A 163 -10.75 9.84 -2.51
N ASP A 164 -11.21 9.17 -3.56
CA ASP A 164 -11.85 7.85 -3.50
C ASP A 164 -11.40 6.99 -4.70
N TYR A 165 -11.83 5.73 -4.72
CA TYR A 165 -11.60 4.84 -5.84
C TYR A 165 -12.31 5.34 -7.11
N TYR A 166 -11.77 5.04 -8.28
CA TYR A 166 -12.35 5.40 -9.57
C TYR A 166 -12.16 4.30 -10.62
N GLU A 167 -13.02 4.28 -11.61
CA GLU A 167 -12.93 3.34 -12.74
C GLU A 167 -11.63 3.60 -13.55
N GLY A 168 -10.85 2.54 -13.73
CA GLY A 168 -9.54 2.56 -14.38
C GLY A 168 -8.35 2.66 -13.41
N MET A 169 -8.59 2.93 -12.13
CA MET A 169 -7.54 2.98 -11.11
C MET A 169 -6.84 1.64 -10.98
N VAL A 170 -5.51 1.67 -10.94
CA VAL A 170 -4.72 0.51 -10.49
C VAL A 170 -4.69 0.53 -8.96
N LEU A 171 -5.15 -0.56 -8.35
CA LEU A 171 -5.23 -0.63 -6.90
C LEU A 171 -3.85 -0.34 -6.27
N GLY A 172 -3.86 0.55 -5.27
CA GLY A 172 -2.67 0.97 -4.54
C GLY A 172 -1.88 2.11 -5.19
N GLU A 173 -2.39 2.80 -6.21
CA GLU A 173 -1.76 4.01 -6.76
C GLU A 173 -1.54 5.07 -5.68
N ILE A 174 -0.34 5.66 -5.71
CA ILE A 174 0.03 6.78 -4.84
C ILE A 174 0.15 8.01 -5.73
N TRP A 175 -0.80 8.93 -5.59
CA TRP A 175 -0.74 10.25 -6.20
C TRP A 175 0.08 11.20 -5.35
N GLY A 176 0.92 12.02 -5.97
CA GLY A 176 1.77 12.96 -5.24
C GLY A 176 2.48 13.95 -6.16
N TYR A 177 3.18 14.86 -5.53
CA TYR A 177 3.91 15.95 -6.17
C TYR A 177 5.35 15.52 -6.50
N ARG A 178 5.93 16.18 -7.51
CA ARG A 178 7.37 16.10 -7.82
C ARG A 178 8.14 17.18 -7.09
N ILE A 179 9.31 16.83 -6.59
CA ILE A 179 10.21 17.73 -5.86
C ILE A 179 11.49 17.91 -6.66
N ASP A 180 11.82 19.17 -7.02
CA ASP A 180 13.07 19.50 -7.71
C ASP A 180 14.27 19.59 -6.76
N GLY A 181 14.05 19.48 -5.45
CA GLY A 181 15.07 19.53 -4.43
C GLY A 181 14.68 20.40 -3.23
N LEU A 182 15.69 20.82 -2.51
CA LEU A 182 15.57 21.84 -1.47
C LEU A 182 16.17 23.14 -1.99
N PHE A 183 15.62 24.28 -1.59
CA PHE A 183 16.22 25.58 -1.93
C PHE A 183 17.64 25.67 -1.35
N ALA A 184 18.60 26.07 -2.17
CA ALA A 184 19.99 26.18 -1.74
C ALA A 184 20.26 27.47 -0.94
N SER A 185 19.49 28.55 -1.22
CA SER A 185 19.60 29.85 -0.53
C SER A 185 18.24 30.53 -0.38
N ASP A 186 18.18 31.53 0.50
CA ASP A 186 16.98 32.35 0.71
C ASP A 186 16.65 33.19 -0.56
N GLU A 187 17.67 33.59 -1.33
CA GLU A 187 17.51 34.30 -2.59
C GLU A 187 16.83 33.39 -3.64
N GLU A 188 17.30 32.11 -3.76
CA GLU A 188 16.68 31.16 -4.67
C GLU A 188 15.22 30.92 -4.28
N ALA A 189 14.95 30.72 -2.98
CA ALA A 189 13.59 30.52 -2.48
C ALA A 189 12.68 31.70 -2.83
N THR A 190 13.17 32.93 -2.64
CA THR A 190 12.44 34.16 -2.96
C THR A 190 12.23 34.32 -4.46
N GLU A 191 13.26 34.07 -5.28
CA GLU A 191 13.14 34.15 -6.74
C GLU A 191 12.15 33.15 -7.28
N TYR A 192 12.23 31.89 -6.80
CA TYR A 192 11.34 30.82 -7.24
C TYR A 192 9.88 31.11 -6.88
N THR A 193 9.62 31.46 -5.61
CA THR A 193 8.26 31.70 -5.11
C THR A 193 7.65 33.01 -5.63
N SER A 194 8.47 33.93 -6.15
CA SER A 194 7.97 35.10 -6.89
C SER A 194 7.36 34.74 -8.25
N LYS A 195 7.75 33.60 -8.83
CA LYS A 195 7.29 33.11 -10.14
C LYS A 195 6.25 32.00 -10.01
N ILE A 196 6.44 31.09 -9.03
CA ILE A 196 5.61 29.91 -8.80
C ILE A 196 5.04 29.96 -7.39
N ASN A 197 3.73 30.10 -7.28
CA ASN A 197 3.05 30.10 -6.01
C ASN A 197 2.92 28.65 -5.51
N GLN A 198 3.53 28.32 -4.37
CA GLN A 198 3.42 27.02 -3.69
C GLN A 198 2.76 27.11 -2.30
N ASP A 199 1.90 28.11 -2.09
CA ASP A 199 1.26 28.37 -0.79
C ASP A 199 0.34 27.25 -0.35
N PHE A 200 -0.34 26.60 -1.30
CA PHE A 200 -1.24 25.48 -1.03
C PHE A 200 -0.56 24.32 -0.27
N VAL A 201 0.69 23.98 -0.64
CA VAL A 201 1.44 22.90 -0.02
C VAL A 201 2.34 23.35 1.13
N ASN A 202 2.19 24.56 1.61
CA ASN A 202 3.04 25.19 2.62
C ASN A 202 2.27 25.95 3.71
N ALA A 203 1.03 25.58 3.97
CA ALA A 203 0.17 26.28 4.92
C ALA A 203 0.83 26.51 6.30
N ARG A 204 1.64 25.56 6.77
CA ARG A 204 2.35 25.67 8.04
C ARG A 204 3.45 26.73 8.01
N ILE A 205 4.24 26.79 6.93
CA ILE A 205 5.29 27.79 6.74
C ILE A 205 4.67 29.20 6.79
N LEU A 206 3.58 29.41 6.06
CA LEU A 206 2.88 30.69 6.00
C LEU A 206 2.28 31.09 7.37
N SER A 207 1.95 30.13 8.23
CA SER A 207 1.42 30.38 9.57
C SER A 207 2.48 30.84 10.58
N ASP A 208 3.77 30.68 10.28
CA ASP A 208 4.86 31.01 11.22
C ASP A 208 5.05 32.50 11.44
N LYS A 209 4.45 33.37 10.61
CA LYS A 209 4.51 34.86 10.71
C LYS A 209 5.94 35.44 10.74
N VAL A 210 6.92 34.70 10.19
CA VAL A 210 8.33 35.12 10.12
C VAL A 210 8.72 35.25 8.66
N GLU A 211 8.93 36.45 8.17
CA GLU A 211 9.41 36.78 6.84
C GLU A 211 10.95 36.61 6.73
N PRO A 212 11.49 36.14 5.58
CA PRO A 212 10.74 35.52 4.47
C PRO A 212 10.19 34.15 4.90
N TYR A 213 8.98 33.80 4.42
CA TYR A 213 8.34 32.52 4.74
C TYR A 213 9.10 31.34 4.15
N TYR A 214 9.49 31.46 2.87
CA TYR A 214 10.28 30.45 2.15
C TYR A 214 11.76 30.74 2.31
N ARG A 215 12.54 29.73 2.62
CA ARG A 215 13.96 29.85 2.93
C ARG A 215 14.75 28.67 2.37
N ALA A 216 16.07 28.82 2.39
CA ALA A 216 16.99 27.73 2.15
C ALA A 216 16.60 26.46 2.95
N GLY A 217 16.62 25.31 2.31
CA GLY A 217 16.27 24.03 2.90
C GLY A 217 14.77 23.69 2.90
N ASP A 218 13.87 24.59 2.47
CA ASP A 218 12.48 24.24 2.21
C ASP A 218 12.32 23.51 0.88
N LEU A 219 11.24 22.73 0.69
CA LEU A 219 10.99 21.97 -0.53
C LEU A 219 10.65 22.87 -1.71
N LYS A 220 11.25 22.56 -2.86
CA LYS A 220 10.95 23.16 -4.15
C LYS A 220 10.06 22.21 -4.94
N PHE A 221 8.76 22.49 -5.01
CA PHE A 221 7.78 21.72 -5.76
C PHE A 221 7.86 22.05 -7.23
N ARG A 222 7.65 21.04 -8.08
CA ARG A 222 7.64 21.22 -9.54
C ARG A 222 6.23 21.57 -10.01
N ASP A 223 6.10 22.63 -10.77
CA ASP A 223 4.92 22.99 -11.53
C ASP A 223 4.83 22.08 -12.76
N LEU A 224 3.87 21.15 -12.77
CA LEU A 224 3.72 20.16 -13.83
C LEU A 224 2.83 20.65 -14.99
N ASP A 225 1.83 21.45 -14.69
CA ASP A 225 0.89 21.96 -15.69
C ASP A 225 1.29 23.33 -16.25
N ASN A 226 2.37 23.95 -15.72
CA ASN A 226 2.93 25.23 -16.10
C ASN A 226 1.96 26.41 -15.91
N ASN A 227 1.12 26.33 -14.88
CA ASN A 227 0.21 27.41 -14.54
C ASN A 227 0.77 28.39 -13.50
N ASN A 228 2.00 28.15 -13.00
CA ASN A 228 2.71 28.89 -11.97
C ASN A 228 2.07 28.82 -10.57
N VAL A 229 1.24 27.82 -10.31
CA VAL A 229 0.60 27.61 -9.01
C VAL A 229 0.61 26.13 -8.63
N ILE A 230 1.35 25.76 -7.61
CA ILE A 230 1.33 24.40 -7.09
C ILE A 230 0.02 24.13 -6.35
N ASN A 231 -0.81 23.26 -6.91
CA ASN A 231 -2.12 22.95 -6.36
C ASN A 231 -2.56 21.51 -6.69
N LYS A 232 -3.76 21.15 -6.29
CA LYS A 232 -4.37 19.84 -6.56
C LYS A 232 -5.38 19.84 -7.71
N GLY A 233 -5.51 20.97 -8.43
CA GLY A 233 -6.55 21.14 -9.43
C GLY A 233 -7.95 20.91 -8.86
N ASP A 234 -8.83 20.34 -9.66
CA ASP A 234 -10.17 19.92 -9.24
C ASP A 234 -10.18 18.62 -8.42
N ASP A 235 -9.00 18.09 -8.08
CA ASP A 235 -8.83 16.83 -7.34
C ASP A 235 -9.40 15.61 -8.07
N THR A 236 -9.34 15.62 -9.39
CA THR A 236 -9.82 14.56 -10.27
C THR A 236 -8.68 13.98 -11.13
N VAL A 237 -8.91 12.82 -11.75
CA VAL A 237 -7.98 12.26 -12.75
C VAL A 237 -7.84 13.17 -13.97
N TYR A 238 -8.86 13.98 -14.28
CA TYR A 238 -8.88 14.87 -15.44
C TYR A 238 -8.16 16.19 -15.18
N ASP A 239 -8.17 16.64 -13.95
CA ASP A 239 -7.44 17.79 -13.44
C ASP A 239 -6.86 17.50 -12.07
N PRO A 240 -5.69 16.81 -12.01
CA PRO A 240 -5.00 16.48 -10.77
C PRO A 240 -4.13 17.64 -10.26
N GLY A 241 -4.11 18.79 -10.95
CA GLY A 241 -3.13 19.86 -10.71
C GLY A 241 -1.69 19.34 -10.93
N ASP A 242 -0.79 19.66 -10.01
CA ASP A 242 0.63 19.26 -10.09
C ASP A 242 0.91 17.86 -9.55
N ARG A 243 -0.11 17.00 -9.46
CA ARG A 243 0.07 15.62 -8.99
C ARG A 243 0.10 14.65 -10.16
N GLU A 244 0.89 13.62 -9.98
CA GLU A 244 0.93 12.44 -10.84
C GLU A 244 1.06 11.15 -10.00
N ILE A 245 0.96 9.99 -10.64
CA ILE A 245 1.19 8.70 -9.96
C ILE A 245 2.69 8.56 -9.72
N ILE A 246 3.13 8.71 -8.46
CA ILE A 246 4.53 8.63 -8.06
C ILE A 246 4.94 7.23 -7.61
N GLY A 247 4.00 6.34 -7.29
CA GLY A 247 4.28 4.99 -6.83
C GLY A 247 3.04 4.12 -6.72
N ASN A 248 3.25 2.91 -6.19
CA ASN A 248 2.18 1.96 -5.89
C ASN A 248 2.50 1.15 -4.63
N GLU A 249 1.56 1.10 -3.68
CA GLU A 249 1.73 0.40 -2.40
C GLU A 249 1.50 -1.11 -2.48
N THR A 250 0.93 -1.59 -3.59
CA THR A 250 0.67 -3.02 -3.78
C THR A 250 1.99 -3.76 -4.02
N PRO A 251 2.25 -4.86 -3.28
CA PRO A 251 3.45 -5.66 -3.51
C PRO A 251 3.48 -6.25 -4.91
N ARG A 252 4.57 -6.02 -5.66
CA ARG A 252 4.84 -6.54 -6.99
C ARG A 252 6.06 -7.45 -6.97
N TYR A 253 6.11 -8.42 -7.89
CA TYR A 253 7.21 -9.36 -8.00
C TYR A 253 7.47 -10.08 -6.68
N ASN A 254 6.45 -10.78 -6.18
CA ASN A 254 6.59 -11.64 -5.01
C ASN A 254 7.48 -12.84 -5.38
N TYR A 255 8.55 -13.07 -4.64
CA TYR A 255 9.47 -14.14 -4.93
C TYR A 255 9.84 -14.93 -3.68
N SER A 256 10.20 -16.18 -3.91
CA SER A 256 10.79 -17.01 -2.87
C SER A 256 11.92 -17.86 -3.41
N PHE A 257 12.82 -18.26 -2.51
CA PHE A 257 13.94 -19.11 -2.81
C PHE A 257 14.17 -20.09 -1.67
N ARG A 258 14.25 -21.38 -2.01
CA ARG A 258 14.49 -22.44 -1.03
C ARG A 258 15.70 -23.26 -1.45
N LEU A 259 16.57 -23.53 -0.49
CA LEU A 259 17.65 -24.50 -0.56
C LEU A 259 17.39 -25.59 0.47
N GLY A 260 17.51 -26.84 0.04
CA GLY A 260 17.51 -28.00 0.90
C GLY A 260 18.69 -28.89 0.59
N ALA A 261 19.31 -29.49 1.59
CA ALA A 261 20.36 -30.48 1.41
C ALA A 261 20.31 -31.50 2.55
N ASP A 262 20.46 -32.76 2.21
CA ASP A 262 20.66 -33.82 3.21
C ASP A 262 21.93 -34.64 2.91
N TRP A 263 22.67 -34.92 3.94
CA TRP A 263 23.89 -35.71 3.85
C TRP A 263 24.26 -36.32 5.19
N ASN A 264 24.43 -37.64 5.20
CA ASN A 264 24.97 -38.39 6.36
C ASN A 264 24.29 -38.09 7.68
N GLY A 265 22.94 -37.97 7.70
CA GLY A 265 22.16 -37.68 8.89
C GLY A 265 22.03 -36.18 9.19
N PHE A 266 22.66 -35.30 8.42
CA PHE A 266 22.43 -33.85 8.50
C PHE A 266 21.37 -33.43 7.47
N ASP A 267 20.44 -32.61 7.90
CA ASP A 267 19.44 -31.97 7.05
C ASP A 267 19.57 -30.45 7.19
N LEU A 268 19.72 -29.75 6.06
CA LEU A 268 19.80 -28.29 5.96
C LEU A 268 18.61 -27.76 5.16
N GLY A 269 17.89 -26.84 5.73
CA GLY A 269 16.82 -26.11 5.06
C GLY A 269 16.98 -24.61 5.18
N ILE A 270 16.98 -23.90 4.05
CA ILE A 270 17.07 -22.43 4.02
C ILE A 270 15.90 -21.92 3.17
N PHE A 271 15.14 -20.94 3.67
CA PHE A 271 14.04 -20.34 2.93
C PHE A 271 14.06 -18.83 3.01
N PHE A 272 14.13 -18.21 1.85
CA PHE A 272 14.00 -16.76 1.66
C PHE A 272 12.67 -16.41 1.01
N GLN A 273 12.14 -15.25 1.39
CA GLN A 273 10.97 -14.64 0.78
C GLN A 273 11.20 -13.15 0.61
N GLY A 274 10.68 -12.59 -0.49
CA GLY A 274 10.82 -11.17 -0.74
C GLY A 274 9.72 -10.60 -1.64
N VAL A 275 9.74 -9.29 -1.72
CA VAL A 275 8.93 -8.45 -2.61
C VAL A 275 9.89 -7.60 -3.42
N GLY A 276 9.78 -7.65 -4.75
CA GLY A 276 10.73 -6.97 -5.65
C GLY A 276 10.44 -5.49 -5.85
N LYS A 277 9.18 -5.07 -5.69
CA LYS A 277 8.78 -3.66 -5.74
C LYS A 277 7.57 -3.42 -4.87
N ARG A 278 7.65 -2.40 -4.04
CA ARG A 278 6.55 -1.84 -3.27
C ARG A 278 6.94 -0.43 -2.85
N ASP A 279 6.09 0.53 -3.08
CA ASP A 279 6.30 1.89 -2.62
C ASP A 279 5.48 2.13 -1.34
N TRP A 280 5.97 2.97 -0.48
CA TRP A 280 5.30 3.37 0.75
C TRP A 280 5.56 4.83 1.06
N TYR A 281 4.51 5.60 1.29
CA TYR A 281 4.64 6.96 1.76
C TYR A 281 4.33 7.02 3.27
N PRO A 282 5.23 7.59 4.10
CA PRO A 282 5.01 7.69 5.53
C PRO A 282 3.81 8.60 5.82
N SER A 283 2.80 8.06 6.50
CA SER A 283 1.65 8.84 6.96
C SER A 283 2.10 10.08 7.75
N HIS A 284 1.37 11.17 7.66
CA HIS A 284 1.60 12.40 8.42
C HIS A 284 1.67 12.18 9.94
N LEU A 285 1.05 11.10 10.45
CA LEU A 285 1.09 10.70 11.86
C LEU A 285 2.26 9.76 12.21
N SER A 286 3.09 9.38 11.25
CA SER A 286 4.23 8.47 11.49
C SER A 286 5.35 9.17 12.26
N THR A 287 5.19 9.28 13.57
CA THR A 287 6.17 9.93 14.46
C THR A 287 7.52 9.21 14.47
N GLY A 288 7.55 7.90 14.21
CA GLY A 288 8.79 7.13 14.09
C GLY A 288 9.63 7.50 12.87
N PHE A 289 8.99 7.97 11.79
CA PHE A 289 9.67 8.43 10.58
C PHE A 289 9.95 9.93 10.63
N TRP A 290 8.92 10.72 10.89
CA TRP A 290 9.00 12.18 10.81
C TRP A 290 9.54 12.85 12.08
N GLY A 291 9.48 12.16 13.24
CA GLY A 291 9.92 12.72 14.51
C GLY A 291 9.27 14.06 14.81
N PRO A 292 10.07 15.09 15.15
CA PRO A 292 9.57 16.42 15.51
C PRO A 292 8.83 17.17 14.40
N TYR A 293 9.01 16.81 13.12
CA TYR A 293 8.19 17.36 12.03
C TYR A 293 6.71 17.02 12.20
N ALA A 294 6.40 15.82 12.74
CA ALA A 294 5.04 15.42 13.04
C ALA A 294 4.57 15.97 14.41
N ARG A 295 5.41 15.81 15.44
CA ARG A 295 5.07 16.20 16.83
C ARG A 295 6.30 16.72 17.55
N ALA A 296 6.52 18.02 17.51
CA ALA A 296 7.72 18.68 18.02
C ALA A 296 7.99 18.44 19.52
N PHE A 297 6.94 18.27 20.34
CA PHE A 297 7.10 18.17 21.80
C PHE A 297 6.97 16.76 22.38
N THR A 298 6.55 15.77 21.56
CA THR A 298 6.22 14.43 22.06
C THR A 298 6.90 13.29 21.27
N SER A 299 7.75 13.61 20.29
CA SER A 299 8.45 12.62 19.51
C SER A 299 9.77 12.24 20.17
N PHE A 300 10.14 10.96 20.09
CA PHE A 300 11.51 10.53 20.31
C PHE A 300 12.38 11.03 19.18
N ILE A 301 13.55 11.56 19.52
CA ILE A 301 14.51 12.10 18.57
C ILE A 301 15.75 11.19 18.61
N PRO A 302 16.10 10.50 17.52
CA PRO A 302 17.37 9.78 17.41
C PRO A 302 18.55 10.75 17.57
N GLU A 303 19.66 10.29 18.12
CA GLU A 303 20.86 11.11 18.34
C GLU A 303 21.36 11.80 17.06
N ASN A 304 21.25 11.11 15.93
CA ASN A 304 21.67 11.61 14.61
C ASN A 304 20.55 12.29 13.81
N PHE A 305 19.44 12.69 14.44
CA PHE A 305 18.29 13.26 13.71
C PHE A 305 18.66 14.56 12.98
N MET A 306 19.40 15.44 13.62
CA MET A 306 19.79 16.73 13.03
C MET A 306 20.79 16.56 11.86
N ASP A 307 21.57 15.47 11.85
CA ASP A 307 22.47 15.15 10.75
C ASP A 307 21.72 14.77 9.45
N GLN A 308 20.44 14.40 9.58
CA GLN A 308 19.57 14.11 8.44
C GLN A 308 18.84 15.35 7.94
N CYS A 309 18.78 16.41 8.74
CA CYS A 309 18.09 17.66 8.38
C CYS A 309 19.02 18.55 7.54
N TRP A 310 18.40 19.29 6.63
CA TRP A 310 19.10 20.35 5.94
C TRP A 310 19.56 21.45 6.91
N SER A 311 20.80 21.89 6.78
CA SER A 311 21.34 23.08 7.40
C SER A 311 22.38 23.71 6.47
N GLU A 312 22.84 24.93 6.78
CA GLU A 312 23.91 25.58 6.00
C GLU A 312 25.21 24.74 6.02
N GLU A 313 25.46 24.02 7.13
CA GLU A 313 26.60 23.12 7.29
C GLU A 313 26.37 21.74 6.63
N ASN A 314 25.10 21.36 6.41
CA ASN A 314 24.69 20.11 5.77
C ASN A 314 23.64 20.37 4.67
N PRO A 315 24.01 21.01 3.55
CA PRO A 315 23.06 21.31 2.46
C PRO A 315 22.56 20.06 1.72
N GLY A 316 23.21 18.91 1.93
CA GLY A 316 22.79 17.61 1.40
C GLY A 316 21.82 16.83 2.28
N GLY A 317 21.29 17.41 3.34
CA GLY A 317 20.36 16.76 4.26
C GLY A 317 19.18 16.10 3.54
N TYR A 318 18.83 14.89 3.96
CA TYR A 318 17.71 14.14 3.39
C TYR A 318 16.36 14.82 3.70
N LEU A 319 16.19 15.20 4.98
CA LEU A 319 15.02 15.93 5.46
C LEU A 319 15.19 17.44 5.19
N PRO A 320 14.08 18.19 5.02
CA PRO A 320 14.15 19.63 4.77
C PRO A 320 14.67 20.37 5.99
N ARG A 321 14.81 21.70 5.88
CA ARG A 321 15.04 22.56 7.02
C ARG A 321 14.06 22.26 8.14
N PHE A 322 14.56 22.09 9.38
CA PHE A 322 13.72 21.72 10.49
C PHE A 322 12.70 22.82 10.85
N ARG A 323 11.43 22.42 10.82
CA ARG A 323 10.29 23.18 11.36
C ARG A 323 9.32 22.17 12.00
N GLY A 324 8.79 22.48 13.17
CA GLY A 324 7.81 21.64 13.83
C GLY A 324 6.46 21.57 13.08
N TYR A 325 5.80 20.42 13.16
CA TYR A 325 4.44 20.21 12.62
C TYR A 325 4.31 20.38 11.09
N GLN A 326 5.36 20.06 10.33
CA GLN A 326 5.37 20.16 8.87
C GLN A 326 4.65 19.02 8.16
N THR A 327 4.16 18.00 8.87
CA THR A 327 3.42 16.88 8.31
C THR A 327 1.90 17.04 8.34
N PHE A 328 1.39 18.19 8.74
CA PHE A 328 -0.05 18.45 8.64
C PHE A 328 -0.54 18.44 7.20
N ALA A 329 -1.83 18.17 7.00
CA ALA A 329 -2.46 18.33 5.70
C ALA A 329 -2.14 19.71 5.11
N ASP A 330 -1.95 19.75 3.80
CA ASP A 330 -1.58 20.95 3.06
C ASP A 330 -0.26 21.61 3.52
N SER A 331 0.67 20.76 3.99
CA SER A 331 2.04 21.17 4.35
C SER A 331 3.04 20.29 3.57
N GLN A 332 4.25 20.81 3.36
CA GLN A 332 5.24 20.21 2.47
C GLN A 332 5.58 18.73 2.71
N LEU A 333 5.48 18.26 3.96
CA LEU A 333 5.65 16.84 4.32
C LEU A 333 4.32 16.11 4.56
N GLY A 334 3.22 16.84 4.62
CA GLY A 334 1.87 16.30 4.77
C GLY A 334 1.25 15.85 3.45
N VAL A 335 1.76 16.36 2.32
CA VAL A 335 1.37 15.92 0.98
C VAL A 335 2.34 14.87 0.46
N ASN A 336 1.82 13.85 -0.22
CA ASN A 336 2.65 12.83 -0.82
C ASN A 336 3.58 13.47 -1.88
N ASN A 337 4.85 13.08 -1.88
CA ASN A 337 5.82 13.54 -2.85
C ASN A 337 6.87 12.46 -3.15
N ASP A 338 7.53 12.55 -4.28
CA ASP A 338 8.50 11.54 -4.73
C ASP A 338 9.78 11.52 -3.91
N ARG A 339 10.18 12.64 -3.28
CA ARG A 339 11.41 12.72 -2.48
C ARG A 339 11.37 11.82 -1.25
N TYR A 340 10.22 11.72 -0.59
CA TYR A 340 10.05 10.93 0.63
C TYR A 340 9.26 9.63 0.42
N LEU A 341 8.96 9.30 -0.82
CA LEU A 341 8.45 7.98 -1.16
C LEU A 341 9.51 6.93 -0.84
N GLN A 342 9.16 5.94 -0.04
CA GLN A 342 10.08 4.90 0.40
C GLN A 342 9.94 3.66 -0.47
N ASP A 343 11.08 3.06 -0.82
CA ASP A 343 11.10 1.70 -1.36
C ASP A 343 10.93 0.70 -0.22
N ALA A 344 9.79 0.02 -0.20
CA ALA A 344 9.44 -1.01 0.76
C ALA A 344 9.66 -2.42 0.20
N SER A 345 10.49 -2.57 -0.85
CA SER A 345 10.96 -3.86 -1.32
C SER A 345 11.84 -4.53 -0.26
N TYR A 346 11.83 -5.84 -0.21
CA TYR A 346 12.65 -6.55 0.76
C TYR A 346 12.94 -7.99 0.35
N ILE A 347 14.01 -8.52 0.90
CA ILE A 347 14.30 -9.95 1.02
C ILE A 347 14.55 -10.30 2.49
N ARG A 348 13.99 -11.42 2.93
CA ARG A 348 14.20 -11.88 4.30
C ARG A 348 14.41 -13.38 4.37
N LEU A 349 15.29 -13.81 5.26
CA LEU A 349 15.42 -15.20 5.68
C LEU A 349 14.22 -15.54 6.59
N LYS A 350 13.37 -16.46 6.13
CA LYS A 350 12.16 -16.88 6.85
C LYS A 350 12.38 -18.13 7.68
N ASN A 351 13.22 -19.03 7.18
CA ASN A 351 13.54 -20.27 7.86
C ASN A 351 14.99 -20.64 7.62
N LEU A 352 15.66 -21.00 8.67
CA LEU A 352 16.98 -21.63 8.67
C LEU A 352 16.89 -22.82 9.61
N SER A 353 17.03 -24.02 9.08
CA SER A 353 17.00 -25.26 9.84
C SER A 353 18.27 -26.07 9.55
N LEU A 354 18.93 -26.51 10.60
CA LEU A 354 20.01 -27.50 10.53
C LEU A 354 19.73 -28.56 11.59
N ILE A 355 19.44 -29.76 11.13
CA ILE A 355 19.05 -30.87 11.99
C ILE A 355 20.04 -32.00 11.78
N HIS A 356 20.48 -32.62 12.88
CA HIS A 356 21.21 -33.88 12.84
C HIS A 356 20.29 -34.99 13.35
N ILE A 357 19.93 -35.91 12.44
CA ILE A 357 19.11 -37.07 12.74
C ILE A 357 20.05 -38.21 13.11
N SER A 358 20.18 -38.52 14.39
CA SER A 358 20.82 -39.77 14.85
C SER A 358 19.88 -40.95 14.69
N GLU A 359 20.37 -42.08 14.20
CA GLU A 359 19.56 -43.32 14.24
C GLU A 359 19.11 -43.60 15.65
N PRO A 360 17.82 -43.98 15.85
CA PRO A 360 17.37 -44.40 17.18
C PRO A 360 18.19 -45.62 17.62
N THR A 361 18.86 -45.50 18.77
CA THR A 361 19.58 -46.60 19.38
C THR A 361 18.57 -47.73 19.60
N ARG A 362 18.68 -48.82 18.82
CA ARG A 362 17.95 -50.06 19.17
C ARG A 362 18.41 -50.46 20.55
N GLN A 363 17.55 -50.29 21.55
CA GLN A 363 17.75 -51.00 22.82
C GLN A 363 17.62 -52.49 22.53
N ALA A 364 18.71 -53.17 22.70
CA ALA A 364 18.79 -54.60 22.62
C ALA A 364 18.11 -55.24 23.85
#